data_0fe63b6f2a541ecac502345cc0d0116a
#
_entry.id   0fe63b6f2a541ecac502345cc0d0116a
#
_cell.length_a   1.000
_cell.length_b   1.000
_cell.length_c   1.000
_cell.angle_alpha   90.00
_cell.angle_beta   90.00
_cell.angle_gamma   90.00
#
_symmetry.space_group_name_H-M   'P 1'
#
loop_
_entity.id
_entity.type
_entity.pdbx_description
1 polymer ?
#
loop_
_entity_poly.entity_id
_entity_poly.type
_entity_poly.pdbx_seq_one_letter_code
_entity_poly.pdbx_strand_id
1 'polypeptide(L)'
;MKRLAMLASLLLVLCLQMAAQTWEEVKVGTSTRKTLTYVPKDVEKSPALVISLHGMNQDPEYQQKQTQWNALADTEGFIVTYPLCNNRMWDTGSTGDVKFVEAIMKDMELKHNVDKNRIYLSGFSMGSWLGYHCLETLGDKIAAFGPVSGVDIGKQPKANRKVSIMHIHGTGDDVFKYTGDPSHMAGGYPAIEEYVKKWAAYEGCDASNPQVIRPYPSGRKTANDTRTIYNNVNDDVEVNLVSIDGKGHWHSNDPNGVNSTQELWNFFKRHQLNQHSVPVENRNYFIRYESTAGENLWDRQAIYALPQALEKDAKYSLTMKVRTSANCEELGFWSIWNASDNKNQWGGSNDVQYLAAYSVEAGDWKTLNWNFTANFALDTFQFVFGKYGGTLDIDDLVLVKEGTSENLIANADFSARHIQGWSTNWNGPSYYLANDAYIASGIEKPTVASVKKSADKAYYTLQGVKVLRPTKGIYIHGGKKIVIK
;
A
#
# COMPACT_ATOMS: atom_id res chain seq x y z
N MET A 1 1.20 -50.29 38.60
CA MET A 1 0.46 -49.98 37.38
C MET A 1 -0.47 -48.75 37.54
N LYS A 2 -0.05 -47.71 38.24
CA LYS A 2 -0.83 -46.45 38.41
C LYS A 2 -0.02 -45.18 38.16
N ARG A 3 1.11 -45.28 37.46
CA ARG A 3 1.99 -44.14 37.13
C ARG A 3 2.16 -43.88 35.63
N LEU A 4 1.44 -44.59 34.75
CA LEU A 4 1.52 -44.43 33.29
C LEU A 4 0.29 -43.72 32.66
N ALA A 5 -0.72 -43.38 33.47
CA ALA A 5 -1.95 -42.74 32.95
C ALA A 5 -1.98 -41.20 33.08
N MET A 6 -0.89 -40.57 33.53
CA MET A 6 -0.87 -39.12 33.81
C MET A 6 0.02 -38.30 32.86
N LEU A 7 0.54 -38.92 31.82
CA LEU A 7 1.39 -38.26 30.82
C LEU A 7 0.69 -38.05 29.45
N ALA A 8 -0.57 -38.42 29.31
CA ALA A 8 -1.30 -38.38 28.05
C ALA A 8 -2.27 -37.20 27.89
N SER A 9 -2.35 -36.28 28.84
CA SER A 9 -3.35 -35.18 28.81
C SER A 9 -2.77 -33.76 28.79
N LEU A 10 -1.53 -33.58 28.36
CA LEU A 10 -0.95 -32.24 28.16
C LEU A 10 -0.29 -32.10 26.76
N LEU A 11 -0.89 -32.72 25.76
CA LEU A 11 -0.75 -32.23 24.40
C LEU A 11 -1.71 -31.03 24.26
N LEU A 12 -1.29 -29.91 24.83
CA LEU A 12 -1.76 -28.59 24.38
C LEU A 12 -1.33 -28.51 22.93
N VAL A 13 -2.27 -28.78 22.03
CA VAL A 13 -2.10 -28.48 20.59
C VAL A 13 -1.94 -26.99 20.48
N LEU A 14 -0.71 -26.50 20.66
CA LEU A 14 -0.32 -25.28 19.94
C LEU A 14 -0.43 -25.67 18.46
N CYS A 15 -1.55 -25.39 17.86
CA CYS A 15 -1.62 -25.27 16.41
C CYS A 15 -0.64 -24.15 16.05
N LEU A 16 0.62 -24.49 15.86
CA LEU A 16 1.56 -23.66 15.13
C LEU A 16 0.93 -23.54 13.74
N GLN A 17 0.28 -22.41 13.48
CA GLN A 17 -0.22 -22.08 12.16
C GLN A 17 1.02 -21.99 11.28
N MET A 18 1.25 -22.99 10.44
CA MET A 18 2.31 -22.98 9.44
C MET A 18 1.75 -22.33 8.19
N ALA A 19 2.58 -21.56 7.50
CA ALA A 19 2.23 -21.11 6.16
C ALA A 19 1.82 -22.30 5.30
N ALA A 20 0.67 -22.22 4.64
CA ALA A 20 0.11 -23.32 3.87
C ALA A 20 -0.22 -22.89 2.45
N GLN A 21 0.27 -23.66 1.48
CA GLN A 21 -0.13 -23.56 0.09
C GLN A 21 -0.91 -24.80 -0.30
N THR A 22 -2.17 -24.61 -0.70
CA THR A 22 -3.07 -25.72 -0.99
C THR A 22 -3.86 -25.50 -2.28
N TRP A 23 -4.10 -26.58 -3.00
CA TRP A 23 -5.10 -26.59 -4.06
C TRP A 23 -6.48 -26.73 -3.44
N GLU A 24 -7.33 -25.76 -3.74
CA GLU A 24 -8.71 -25.74 -3.27
C GLU A 24 -9.70 -25.91 -4.43
N GLU A 25 -10.79 -26.60 -4.15
CA GLU A 25 -11.89 -26.76 -5.07
C GLU A 25 -12.97 -25.71 -4.82
N VAL A 26 -13.39 -25.03 -5.88
CA VAL A 26 -14.42 -23.98 -5.87
C VAL A 26 -15.59 -24.42 -6.74
N LYS A 27 -16.81 -24.39 -6.21
CA LYS A 27 -18.03 -24.69 -6.93
C LYS A 27 -18.50 -23.51 -7.76
N VAL A 28 -18.67 -23.70 -9.06
CA VAL A 28 -19.18 -22.71 -10.01
C VAL A 28 -20.42 -23.28 -10.71
N GLY A 29 -21.59 -23.03 -10.16
CA GLY A 29 -22.82 -23.69 -10.59
C GLY A 29 -22.72 -25.21 -10.41
N THR A 30 -22.84 -25.98 -11.49
CA THR A 30 -22.70 -27.45 -11.51
C THR A 30 -21.26 -27.93 -11.67
N SER A 31 -20.33 -27.04 -11.97
CA SER A 31 -18.91 -27.37 -12.22
C SER A 31 -18.08 -27.19 -10.96
N THR A 32 -16.93 -27.87 -10.91
CA THR A 32 -15.89 -27.68 -9.90
C THR A 32 -14.63 -27.17 -10.61
N ARG A 33 -14.09 -26.08 -10.12
CA ARG A 33 -12.82 -25.51 -10.60
C ARG A 33 -11.80 -25.47 -9.48
N LYS A 34 -10.54 -25.17 -9.77
CA LYS A 34 -9.45 -25.17 -8.79
C LYS A 34 -8.78 -23.83 -8.70
N THR A 35 -8.30 -23.52 -7.51
CA THR A 35 -7.41 -22.39 -7.24
C THR A 35 -6.28 -22.84 -6.33
N LEU A 36 -5.09 -22.28 -6.50
CA LEU A 36 -3.95 -22.48 -5.62
C LEU A 36 -3.95 -21.35 -4.60
N THR A 37 -4.21 -21.66 -3.33
CA THR A 37 -4.34 -20.68 -2.25
C THR A 37 -3.15 -20.73 -1.32
N TYR A 38 -2.60 -19.58 -0.98
CA TYR A 38 -1.55 -19.41 0.02
C TYR A 38 -2.07 -18.62 1.21
N VAL A 39 -1.96 -19.24 2.41
CA VAL A 39 -2.29 -18.64 3.70
C VAL A 39 -0.99 -18.49 4.49
N PRO A 40 -0.54 -17.27 4.80
CA PRO A 40 0.67 -17.07 5.58
C PRO A 40 0.52 -17.53 7.02
N LYS A 41 1.65 -17.78 7.69
CA LYS A 41 1.66 -18.23 9.09
C LYS A 41 1.00 -17.20 10.02
N ASP A 42 1.33 -15.93 9.82
CA ASP A 42 0.84 -14.81 10.65
C ASP A 42 -0.32 -14.09 9.94
N VAL A 43 -1.30 -14.87 9.46
CA VAL A 43 -2.49 -14.34 8.78
C VAL A 43 -3.35 -13.53 9.74
N GLU A 44 -3.90 -12.42 9.29
CA GLU A 44 -4.85 -11.60 10.04
C GLU A 44 -6.12 -12.39 10.40
N LYS A 45 -6.82 -12.00 11.46
CA LYS A 45 -8.07 -12.64 11.88
C LYS A 45 -9.19 -12.52 10.82
N SER A 46 -9.22 -11.41 10.10
CA SER A 46 -10.09 -11.18 8.95
C SER A 46 -9.22 -10.61 7.83
N PRO A 47 -8.50 -11.49 7.10
CA PRO A 47 -7.46 -11.05 6.18
C PRO A 47 -8.01 -10.42 4.92
N ALA A 48 -7.23 -9.55 4.31
CA ALA A 48 -7.46 -9.14 2.93
C ALA A 48 -7.21 -10.34 1.98
N LEU A 49 -7.81 -10.29 0.80
CA LEU A 49 -7.63 -11.28 -0.27
C LEU A 49 -7.06 -10.64 -1.53
N VAL A 50 -6.01 -11.21 -2.07
CA VAL A 50 -5.54 -10.93 -3.43
C VAL A 50 -5.89 -12.10 -4.34
N ILE A 51 -6.69 -11.87 -5.38
CA ILE A 51 -6.94 -12.84 -6.45
C ILE A 51 -6.00 -12.49 -7.61
N SER A 52 -5.03 -13.36 -7.93
CA SER A 52 -3.99 -13.10 -8.93
C SER A 52 -4.17 -13.98 -10.16
N LEU A 53 -4.61 -13.37 -11.27
CA LEU A 53 -4.95 -14.04 -12.53
C LEU A 53 -3.72 -14.15 -13.43
N HIS A 54 -3.40 -15.38 -13.90
CA HIS A 54 -2.25 -15.65 -14.76
C HIS A 54 -2.48 -15.25 -16.22
N GLY A 55 -1.41 -15.16 -17.01
CA GLY A 55 -1.46 -14.90 -18.46
C GLY A 55 -1.90 -16.13 -19.28
N MET A 56 -2.09 -15.92 -20.57
CA MET A 56 -2.40 -16.99 -21.51
C MET A 56 -1.26 -18.04 -21.55
N ASN A 57 -1.63 -19.31 -21.64
CA ASN A 57 -0.72 -20.47 -21.62
C ASN A 57 0.11 -20.63 -20.32
N GLN A 58 -0.22 -19.88 -19.28
CA GLN A 58 0.36 -20.01 -17.94
C GLN A 58 -0.56 -20.83 -17.02
N ASP A 59 -0.14 -20.98 -15.77
CA ASP A 59 -0.84 -21.68 -14.70
C ASP A 59 -0.62 -20.98 -13.34
N PRO A 60 -1.32 -21.39 -12.29
CA PRO A 60 -1.21 -20.79 -10.96
C PRO A 60 0.20 -20.82 -10.37
N GLU A 61 0.96 -21.89 -10.56
CA GLU A 61 2.33 -22.00 -10.05
C GLU A 61 3.28 -21.05 -10.77
N TYR A 62 3.08 -20.87 -12.08
CA TYR A 62 3.84 -19.87 -12.83
C TYR A 62 3.50 -18.45 -12.35
N GLN A 63 2.21 -18.13 -12.16
CA GLN A 63 1.76 -16.83 -11.66
C GLN A 63 2.32 -16.53 -10.29
N GLN A 64 2.30 -17.49 -9.38
CA GLN A 64 2.92 -17.39 -8.05
C GLN A 64 4.41 -17.03 -8.15
N LYS A 65 5.14 -17.77 -8.98
CA LYS A 65 6.58 -17.57 -9.18
C LYS A 65 6.90 -16.17 -9.72
N GLN A 66 6.18 -15.74 -10.75
CA GLN A 66 6.47 -14.47 -11.40
C GLN A 66 6.05 -13.27 -10.56
N THR A 67 4.98 -13.37 -9.75
CA THR A 67 4.47 -12.25 -8.97
C THR A 67 5.04 -12.18 -7.55
N GLN A 68 5.47 -13.30 -6.98
CA GLN A 68 6.03 -13.40 -5.61
C GLN A 68 5.09 -12.89 -4.50
N TRP A 69 3.76 -12.90 -4.70
CA TRP A 69 2.78 -12.46 -3.70
C TRP A 69 2.92 -13.20 -2.36
N ASN A 70 3.30 -14.50 -2.37
CA ASN A 70 3.44 -15.28 -1.14
C ASN A 70 4.45 -14.67 -0.17
N ALA A 71 5.61 -14.24 -0.67
CA ALA A 71 6.64 -13.61 0.16
C ALA A 71 6.15 -12.30 0.80
N LEU A 72 5.33 -11.54 0.08
CA LEU A 72 4.73 -10.31 0.62
C LEU A 72 3.59 -10.63 1.60
N ALA A 73 2.81 -11.68 1.33
CA ALA A 73 1.76 -12.15 2.24
C ALA A 73 2.32 -12.57 3.60
N ASP A 74 3.52 -13.18 3.65
CA ASP A 74 4.20 -13.55 4.89
C ASP A 74 4.51 -12.34 5.80
N THR A 75 4.72 -11.18 5.23
CA THR A 75 5.03 -9.95 5.97
C THR A 75 3.80 -9.09 6.25
N GLU A 76 2.79 -9.14 5.39
CA GLU A 76 1.62 -8.26 5.43
C GLU A 76 0.34 -8.94 5.95
N GLY A 77 0.33 -10.29 6.09
CA GLY A 77 -0.75 -11.04 6.74
C GLY A 77 -2.02 -11.25 5.89
N PHE A 78 -1.99 -10.99 4.58
CA PHE A 78 -3.12 -11.23 3.68
C PHE A 78 -3.08 -12.64 3.04
N ILE A 79 -4.19 -13.08 2.46
CA ILE A 79 -4.29 -14.32 1.69
C ILE A 79 -4.15 -14.01 0.21
N VAL A 80 -3.45 -14.86 -0.54
CA VAL A 80 -3.43 -14.80 -1.99
C VAL A 80 -3.92 -16.11 -2.61
N THR A 81 -4.72 -16.01 -3.67
CA THR A 81 -5.19 -17.15 -4.43
C THR A 81 -4.93 -16.96 -5.91
N TYR A 82 -4.56 -18.05 -6.58
CA TYR A 82 -4.19 -18.10 -7.99
C TYR A 82 -5.15 -19.07 -8.69
N PRO A 83 -6.21 -18.56 -9.36
CA PRO A 83 -7.17 -19.40 -10.03
C PRO A 83 -6.58 -20.12 -11.25
N LEU A 84 -7.03 -21.35 -11.50
CA LEU A 84 -6.69 -22.12 -12.68
C LEU A 84 -7.75 -21.92 -13.76
N CYS A 85 -7.36 -21.34 -14.90
CA CYS A 85 -8.25 -21.22 -16.05
C CYS A 85 -8.47 -22.59 -16.76
N ASN A 86 -9.47 -22.67 -17.60
CA ASN A 86 -9.66 -23.83 -18.46
C ASN A 86 -8.78 -23.75 -19.71
N ASN A 87 -8.17 -24.85 -20.09
CA ASN A 87 -7.37 -24.94 -21.32
C ASN A 87 -6.29 -23.85 -21.45
N ARG A 88 -5.73 -23.38 -20.35
CA ARG A 88 -4.69 -22.34 -20.28
C ARG A 88 -5.09 -20.99 -20.88
N MET A 89 -6.39 -20.74 -21.01
CA MET A 89 -6.94 -19.49 -21.52
C MET A 89 -8.14 -19.05 -20.68
N TRP A 90 -8.25 -17.76 -20.46
CA TRP A 90 -9.42 -17.15 -19.82
C TRP A 90 -10.51 -16.89 -20.84
N ASP A 91 -11.75 -17.07 -20.43
CA ASP A 91 -12.92 -16.65 -21.18
C ASP A 91 -13.17 -15.16 -20.98
N THR A 92 -12.62 -14.34 -21.86
CA THR A 92 -12.79 -12.87 -21.85
C THR A 92 -13.98 -12.40 -22.67
N GLY A 93 -14.69 -13.32 -23.36
CA GLY A 93 -15.84 -13.02 -24.22
C GLY A 93 -17.20 -13.30 -23.57
N SER A 94 -17.23 -14.08 -22.47
CA SER A 94 -18.45 -14.41 -21.75
C SER A 94 -18.30 -14.26 -20.23
N THR A 95 -19.33 -14.64 -19.47
CA THR A 95 -19.31 -14.51 -18.00
C THR A 95 -18.85 -15.77 -17.26
N GLY A 96 -18.31 -16.77 -17.95
CA GLY A 96 -17.91 -18.04 -17.34
C GLY A 96 -16.83 -17.89 -16.30
N ASP A 97 -15.73 -17.23 -16.65
CA ASP A 97 -14.62 -16.99 -15.74
C ASP A 97 -14.90 -15.85 -14.74
N VAL A 98 -15.76 -14.88 -15.10
CA VAL A 98 -16.25 -13.86 -14.15
C VAL A 98 -17.02 -14.52 -12.99
N LYS A 99 -17.90 -15.50 -13.28
CA LYS A 99 -18.61 -16.28 -12.25
C LYS A 99 -17.66 -17.12 -11.41
N PHE A 100 -16.55 -17.59 -12.00
CA PHE A 100 -15.53 -18.29 -11.22
C PHE A 100 -14.81 -17.37 -10.24
N VAL A 101 -14.42 -16.17 -10.67
CA VAL A 101 -13.82 -15.15 -9.78
C VAL A 101 -14.81 -14.80 -8.64
N GLU A 102 -16.09 -14.61 -8.95
CA GLU A 102 -17.13 -14.37 -7.92
C GLU A 102 -17.26 -15.54 -6.93
N ALA A 103 -17.24 -16.78 -7.44
CA ALA A 103 -17.30 -17.97 -6.59
C ALA A 103 -16.08 -18.09 -5.67
N ILE A 104 -14.88 -17.72 -6.14
CA ILE A 104 -13.67 -17.65 -5.32
C ILE A 104 -13.85 -16.65 -4.19
N MET A 105 -14.31 -15.43 -4.45
CA MET A 105 -14.54 -14.43 -3.39
C MET A 105 -15.40 -15.00 -2.28
N LYS A 106 -16.54 -15.59 -2.63
CA LYS A 106 -17.46 -16.21 -1.66
C LYS A 106 -16.86 -17.42 -0.94
N ASP A 107 -16.10 -18.25 -1.63
CA ASP A 107 -15.47 -19.44 -1.05
C ASP A 107 -14.39 -19.06 -0.05
N MET A 108 -13.58 -18.03 -0.35
CA MET A 108 -12.55 -17.49 0.54
C MET A 108 -13.14 -16.82 1.79
N GLU A 109 -14.25 -16.10 1.67
CA GLU A 109 -15.00 -15.60 2.83
C GLU A 109 -15.42 -16.74 3.77
N LEU A 110 -15.97 -17.81 3.21
CA LEU A 110 -16.47 -18.95 3.98
C LEU A 110 -15.37 -19.80 4.63
N LYS A 111 -14.27 -20.06 3.91
CA LYS A 111 -13.21 -20.96 4.36
C LYS A 111 -12.16 -20.27 5.22
N HIS A 112 -11.84 -19.02 4.89
CA HIS A 112 -10.71 -18.29 5.46
C HIS A 112 -11.09 -17.00 6.18
N ASN A 113 -12.40 -16.72 6.34
CA ASN A 113 -12.90 -15.50 6.98
C ASN A 113 -12.34 -14.21 6.39
N VAL A 114 -12.16 -14.18 5.07
CA VAL A 114 -11.66 -13.02 4.34
C VAL A 114 -12.56 -11.80 4.57
N ASP A 115 -11.97 -10.64 4.75
CA ASP A 115 -12.70 -9.37 4.81
C ASP A 115 -13.23 -9.01 3.42
N LYS A 116 -14.53 -9.12 3.23
CA LYS A 116 -15.22 -8.80 1.97
C LYS A 116 -15.02 -7.37 1.48
N ASN A 117 -14.62 -6.45 2.38
CA ASN A 117 -14.32 -5.06 2.00
C ASN A 117 -12.89 -4.88 1.49
N ARG A 118 -12.01 -5.88 1.66
CA ARG A 118 -10.60 -5.86 1.26
C ARG A 118 -10.28 -7.01 0.30
N ILE A 119 -11.09 -7.14 -0.76
CA ILE A 119 -10.84 -8.09 -1.86
C ILE A 119 -10.26 -7.31 -3.03
N TYR A 120 -9.07 -7.71 -3.46
CA TYR A 120 -8.31 -7.09 -4.53
C TYR A 120 -8.13 -8.05 -5.69
N LEU A 121 -8.24 -7.53 -6.89
CA LEU A 121 -8.01 -8.30 -8.11
C LEU A 121 -6.70 -7.82 -8.76
N SER A 122 -5.83 -8.75 -9.14
CA SER A 122 -4.64 -8.49 -9.93
C SER A 122 -4.61 -9.45 -11.11
N GLY A 123 -4.02 -9.04 -12.21
CA GLY A 123 -3.88 -9.88 -13.38
C GLY A 123 -2.62 -9.56 -14.17
N PHE A 124 -2.08 -10.56 -14.86
CA PHE A 124 -1.00 -10.40 -15.81
C PHE A 124 -1.49 -10.76 -17.22
N SER A 125 -1.18 -9.92 -18.23
CA SER A 125 -1.49 -10.21 -19.62
C SER A 125 -2.99 -10.50 -19.84
N MET A 126 -3.36 -11.69 -20.33
CA MET A 126 -4.76 -12.12 -20.46
C MET A 126 -5.51 -12.14 -19.11
N GLY A 127 -4.81 -12.32 -17.99
CA GLY A 127 -5.40 -12.16 -16.64
C GLY A 127 -5.82 -10.72 -16.34
N SER A 128 -5.07 -9.73 -16.84
CA SER A 128 -5.49 -8.31 -16.79
C SER A 128 -6.74 -8.07 -17.64
N TRP A 129 -6.79 -8.66 -18.83
CA TRP A 129 -7.98 -8.57 -19.70
C TRP A 129 -9.22 -9.11 -18.99
N LEU A 130 -9.16 -10.33 -18.43
CA LEU A 130 -10.27 -10.85 -17.61
C LEU A 130 -10.58 -9.95 -16.43
N GLY A 131 -9.55 -9.40 -15.76
CA GLY A 131 -9.74 -8.49 -14.62
C GLY A 131 -10.55 -7.26 -14.97
N TYR A 132 -10.26 -6.58 -16.07
CA TYR A 132 -11.09 -5.47 -16.57
C TYR A 132 -12.52 -5.93 -16.88
N HIS A 133 -12.69 -7.10 -17.50
CA HIS A 133 -14.00 -7.65 -17.77
C HIS A 133 -14.80 -7.98 -16.49
N CYS A 134 -14.13 -8.39 -15.40
CA CYS A 134 -14.75 -8.59 -14.10
C CYS A 134 -15.36 -7.30 -13.53
N LEU A 135 -14.77 -6.11 -13.79
CA LEU A 135 -15.29 -4.86 -13.24
C LEU A 135 -16.73 -4.56 -13.73
N GLU A 136 -17.13 -5.05 -14.89
CA GLU A 136 -18.49 -4.83 -15.42
C GLU A 136 -19.58 -5.32 -14.46
N THR A 137 -19.32 -6.39 -13.70
CA THR A 137 -20.33 -7.04 -12.85
C THR A 137 -19.88 -7.25 -11.40
N LEU A 138 -18.58 -7.20 -11.11
CA LEU A 138 -18.00 -7.44 -9.78
C LEU A 138 -17.29 -6.21 -9.19
N GLY A 139 -17.33 -5.05 -9.84
CA GLY A 139 -16.70 -3.85 -9.33
C GLY A 139 -17.19 -3.44 -7.94
N ASP A 140 -18.44 -3.79 -7.58
CA ASP A 140 -19.03 -3.59 -6.24
C ASP A 140 -18.48 -4.55 -5.17
N LYS A 141 -17.71 -5.56 -5.57
CA LYS A 141 -17.05 -6.55 -4.68
C LYS A 141 -15.53 -6.45 -4.70
N ILE A 142 -14.97 -5.63 -5.58
CA ILE A 142 -13.53 -5.44 -5.76
C ILE A 142 -13.13 -4.09 -5.19
N ALA A 143 -12.33 -4.09 -4.12
CA ALA A 143 -11.90 -2.85 -3.47
C ALA A 143 -10.93 -2.04 -4.35
N ALA A 144 -10.00 -2.72 -5.04
CA ALA A 144 -9.12 -2.12 -6.04
C ALA A 144 -8.64 -3.17 -7.05
N PHE A 145 -8.21 -2.70 -8.23
CA PHE A 145 -7.74 -3.55 -9.33
C PHE A 145 -6.33 -3.18 -9.80
N GLY A 146 -5.48 -4.21 -9.98
CA GLY A 146 -4.09 -4.08 -10.38
C GLY A 146 -3.76 -4.87 -11.66
N PRO A 147 -4.06 -4.35 -12.86
CA PRO A 147 -3.66 -4.96 -14.13
C PRO A 147 -2.19 -4.73 -14.44
N VAL A 148 -1.51 -5.77 -14.92
CA VAL A 148 -0.12 -5.72 -15.39
C VAL A 148 -0.04 -6.21 -16.82
N SER A 149 0.47 -5.38 -17.74
CA SER A 149 0.74 -5.72 -19.14
C SER A 149 -0.45 -6.35 -19.89
N GLY A 150 -1.66 -5.76 -19.73
CA GLY A 150 -2.85 -6.23 -20.46
C GLY A 150 -4.04 -5.29 -20.33
N VAL A 151 -4.92 -5.26 -21.33
CA VAL A 151 -6.09 -4.39 -21.45
C VAL A 151 -7.33 -5.18 -21.86
N ASP A 152 -8.53 -4.62 -21.69
CA ASP A 152 -9.77 -5.18 -22.26
C ASP A 152 -9.88 -4.75 -23.74
N ILE A 153 -9.57 -5.69 -24.63
CA ILE A 153 -9.44 -5.41 -26.06
C ILE A 153 -10.82 -5.18 -26.69
N GLY A 154 -10.91 -4.15 -27.53
CA GLY A 154 -12.13 -3.84 -28.28
C GLY A 154 -13.27 -3.24 -27.47
N LYS A 155 -13.06 -2.96 -26.19
CA LYS A 155 -14.08 -2.42 -25.31
C LYS A 155 -13.78 -1.03 -24.79
N GLN A 156 -14.83 -0.32 -24.39
CA GLN A 156 -14.76 0.93 -23.63
C GLN A 156 -14.78 0.62 -22.12
N PRO A 157 -14.23 1.50 -21.27
CA PRO A 157 -14.32 1.37 -19.83
C PRO A 157 -15.76 1.12 -19.35
N LYS A 158 -15.95 0.10 -18.51
CA LYS A 158 -17.23 -0.24 -17.91
C LYS A 158 -17.04 -0.97 -16.59
N ALA A 159 -17.67 -0.46 -15.53
CA ALA A 159 -17.72 -1.06 -14.21
C ALA A 159 -19.11 -0.81 -13.58
N ASN A 160 -19.57 -1.69 -12.70
CA ASN A 160 -20.84 -1.50 -12.00
C ASN A 160 -20.71 -0.62 -10.73
N ARG A 161 -19.49 -0.24 -10.38
CA ARG A 161 -19.11 0.74 -9.34
C ARG A 161 -17.83 1.43 -9.77
N LYS A 162 -17.54 2.62 -9.28
CA LYS A 162 -16.22 3.26 -9.42
C LYS A 162 -15.17 2.46 -8.65
N VAL A 163 -14.07 2.10 -9.31
CA VAL A 163 -13.00 1.25 -8.78
C VAL A 163 -11.66 1.95 -8.97
N SER A 164 -10.85 1.97 -7.90
CA SER A 164 -9.46 2.43 -8.02
C SER A 164 -8.62 1.42 -8.79
N ILE A 165 -7.83 1.91 -9.76
CA ILE A 165 -7.05 1.06 -10.69
C ILE A 165 -5.58 1.53 -10.69
N MET A 166 -4.64 0.58 -10.53
CA MET A 166 -3.21 0.82 -10.80
C MET A 166 -2.76 -0.08 -11.95
N HIS A 167 -2.66 0.50 -13.14
CA HIS A 167 -2.15 -0.19 -14.33
C HIS A 167 -0.63 -0.08 -14.40
N ILE A 168 0.07 -1.22 -14.48
CA ILE A 168 1.52 -1.28 -14.64
C ILE A 168 1.85 -1.84 -16.01
N HIS A 169 2.72 -1.16 -16.78
CA HIS A 169 3.03 -1.57 -18.15
C HIS A 169 4.47 -1.22 -18.54
N GLY A 170 5.11 -2.11 -19.27
CA GLY A 170 6.42 -1.86 -19.85
C GLY A 170 6.34 -1.10 -21.17
N THR A 171 7.16 -0.06 -21.36
CA THR A 171 7.14 0.72 -22.63
C THR A 171 7.70 -0.07 -23.82
N GLY A 172 8.46 -1.14 -23.56
CA GLY A 172 8.98 -2.07 -24.56
C GLY A 172 8.14 -3.36 -24.73
N ASP A 173 6.90 -3.39 -24.21
CA ASP A 173 6.01 -4.55 -24.37
C ASP A 173 5.66 -4.77 -25.84
N ASP A 174 5.99 -5.94 -26.37
CA ASP A 174 5.80 -6.34 -27.77
C ASP A 174 4.57 -7.24 -27.98
N VAL A 175 3.94 -7.69 -26.89
CA VAL A 175 2.70 -8.50 -26.90
C VAL A 175 1.47 -7.60 -26.74
N PHE A 176 1.38 -6.87 -25.61
CA PHE A 176 0.44 -5.77 -25.43
C PHE A 176 1.19 -4.46 -25.63
N LYS A 177 1.34 -4.05 -26.88
CA LYS A 177 2.17 -2.91 -27.28
C LYS A 177 1.77 -1.64 -26.53
N TYR A 178 2.73 -0.98 -25.89
CA TYR A 178 2.51 0.27 -25.18
C TYR A 178 1.91 1.36 -26.08
N THR A 179 2.32 1.38 -27.36
CA THR A 179 1.82 2.30 -28.38
C THR A 179 0.40 2.00 -28.87
N GLY A 180 -0.20 0.92 -28.38
CA GLY A 180 -1.49 0.42 -28.83
C GLY A 180 -1.38 -0.51 -30.03
N ASP A 181 -2.47 -1.23 -30.30
CA ASP A 181 -2.62 -2.07 -31.50
C ASP A 181 -4.07 -1.99 -32.03
N PRO A 182 -4.37 -1.01 -32.88
CA PRO A 182 -5.71 -0.82 -33.44
C PRO A 182 -6.12 -1.96 -34.40
N SER A 183 -5.17 -2.77 -34.86
CA SER A 183 -5.39 -3.91 -35.77
C SER A 183 -5.54 -5.23 -35.03
N HIS A 184 -5.49 -5.27 -33.72
CA HIS A 184 -5.63 -6.52 -32.96
C HIS A 184 -6.96 -7.22 -33.27
N MET A 185 -6.91 -8.53 -33.50
CA MET A 185 -8.05 -9.34 -34.00
C MET A 185 -9.33 -9.24 -33.14
N ALA A 186 -9.24 -8.91 -31.86
CA ALA A 186 -10.36 -8.77 -30.95
C ALA A 186 -10.93 -7.34 -30.90
N GLY A 187 -10.60 -6.46 -31.87
CA GLY A 187 -11.16 -5.10 -31.97
C GLY A 187 -10.15 -3.97 -31.70
N GLY A 188 -8.90 -4.31 -31.37
CA GLY A 188 -7.84 -3.35 -31.14
C GLY A 188 -7.94 -2.59 -29.81
N TYR A 189 -6.91 -1.81 -29.51
CA TYR A 189 -6.84 -0.93 -28.32
C TYR A 189 -5.91 0.26 -28.61
N PRO A 190 -6.14 1.42 -27.98
CA PRO A 190 -5.31 2.60 -28.13
C PRO A 190 -3.98 2.44 -27.38
N ALA A 191 -3.08 3.43 -27.49
CA ALA A 191 -1.90 3.51 -26.64
C ALA A 191 -2.28 3.38 -25.17
N ILE A 192 -1.42 2.75 -24.36
CA ILE A 192 -1.71 2.45 -22.94
C ILE A 192 -2.00 3.71 -22.12
N GLU A 193 -1.28 4.80 -22.39
CA GLU A 193 -1.54 6.09 -21.74
C GLU A 193 -2.98 6.59 -22.01
N GLU A 194 -3.42 6.49 -23.26
CA GLU A 194 -4.78 6.88 -23.65
C GLU A 194 -5.83 5.92 -23.06
N TYR A 195 -5.53 4.62 -23.05
CA TYR A 195 -6.40 3.60 -22.46
C TYR A 195 -6.64 3.87 -20.98
N VAL A 196 -5.58 4.11 -20.21
CA VAL A 196 -5.68 4.41 -18.78
C VAL A 196 -6.35 5.77 -18.53
N LYS A 197 -6.07 6.77 -19.38
CA LYS A 197 -6.76 8.06 -19.32
C LYS A 197 -8.27 7.95 -19.55
N LYS A 198 -8.71 7.05 -20.44
CA LYS A 198 -10.15 6.76 -20.64
C LYS A 198 -10.77 6.13 -19.38
N TRP A 199 -10.08 5.20 -18.72
CA TRP A 199 -10.51 4.67 -17.44
C TRP A 199 -10.56 5.76 -16.36
N ALA A 200 -9.56 6.63 -16.28
CA ALA A 200 -9.58 7.74 -15.35
C ALA A 200 -10.80 8.65 -15.54
N ALA A 201 -11.11 9.01 -16.78
CA ALA A 201 -12.30 9.79 -17.11
C ALA A 201 -13.61 9.05 -16.74
N TYR A 202 -13.69 7.73 -17.02
CA TYR A 202 -14.84 6.91 -16.67
C TYR A 202 -15.06 6.83 -15.15
N GLU A 203 -13.98 6.69 -14.38
CA GLU A 203 -14.01 6.66 -12.92
C GLU A 203 -14.25 8.06 -12.30
N GLY A 204 -14.36 9.10 -13.13
CA GLY A 204 -14.64 10.48 -12.70
C GLY A 204 -13.41 11.22 -12.18
N CYS A 205 -12.21 10.72 -12.48
CA CYS A 205 -10.97 11.42 -12.16
C CYS A 205 -10.74 12.61 -13.10
N ASP A 206 -9.99 13.63 -12.63
CA ASP A 206 -9.53 14.71 -13.50
C ASP A 206 -8.47 14.20 -14.49
N ALA A 207 -8.94 13.79 -15.66
CA ALA A 207 -8.10 13.28 -16.73
C ALA A 207 -7.28 14.37 -17.46
N SER A 208 -7.52 15.65 -17.17
CA SER A 208 -6.82 16.77 -17.79
C SER A 208 -5.60 17.25 -17.00
N ASN A 209 -5.55 16.96 -15.70
CA ASN A 209 -4.51 17.43 -14.78
C ASN A 209 -3.96 16.29 -13.89
N PRO A 210 -3.27 15.28 -14.46
CA PRO A 210 -2.66 14.22 -13.67
C PRO A 210 -1.44 14.70 -12.92
N GLN A 211 -1.19 14.11 -11.75
CA GLN A 211 0.11 14.18 -11.13
C GLN A 211 1.07 13.22 -11.82
N VAL A 212 2.28 13.68 -12.19
CA VAL A 212 3.32 12.83 -12.79
C VAL A 212 4.55 12.82 -11.89
N ILE A 213 4.95 11.61 -11.45
CA ILE A 213 6.20 11.38 -10.71
C ILE A 213 7.21 10.79 -11.69
N ARG A 214 8.35 11.48 -11.86
CA ARG A 214 9.45 11.06 -12.74
C ARG A 214 10.79 11.54 -12.18
N PRO A 215 11.82 10.69 -12.07
CA PRO A 215 11.76 9.22 -12.23
C PRO A 215 10.92 8.56 -11.14
N TYR A 216 10.42 7.38 -11.42
CA TYR A 216 9.66 6.57 -10.45
C TYR A 216 10.31 5.18 -10.31
N PRO A 217 10.53 4.64 -9.09
CA PRO A 217 10.45 5.39 -7.83
C PRO A 217 11.42 6.56 -7.78
N SER A 218 11.06 7.58 -7.03
CA SER A 218 11.90 8.79 -6.89
C SER A 218 13.32 8.45 -6.40
N GLY A 219 14.30 9.25 -6.83
CA GLY A 219 15.70 9.04 -6.47
C GLY A 219 16.53 8.23 -7.47
N ARG A 220 15.92 7.55 -8.46
CA ARG A 220 16.66 6.88 -9.55
C ARG A 220 17.05 7.88 -10.65
N LYS A 221 18.32 8.28 -10.67
CA LYS A 221 18.82 9.29 -11.63
C LYS A 221 18.79 8.85 -13.10
N THR A 222 18.80 7.55 -13.37
CA THR A 222 18.96 6.99 -14.72
C THR A 222 17.70 6.32 -15.25
N ALA A 223 16.65 6.18 -14.45
CA ALA A 223 15.40 5.57 -14.87
C ALA A 223 14.45 6.61 -15.46
N ASN A 224 13.81 6.25 -16.58
CA ASN A 224 12.73 7.03 -17.15
C ASN A 224 11.34 6.51 -16.73
N ASP A 225 11.30 5.58 -15.78
CA ASP A 225 10.05 5.06 -15.24
C ASP A 225 9.20 6.20 -14.69
N THR A 226 7.90 6.11 -14.90
CA THR A 226 6.97 7.17 -14.48
C THR A 226 5.77 6.57 -13.76
N ARG A 227 5.20 7.35 -12.83
CA ARG A 227 3.87 7.11 -12.30
C ARG A 227 2.99 8.31 -12.58
N THR A 228 1.91 8.09 -13.33
CA THR A 228 0.88 9.09 -13.61
C THR A 228 -0.34 8.78 -12.76
N ILE A 229 -0.82 9.74 -11.98
CA ILE A 229 -1.92 9.58 -11.03
C ILE A 229 -3.05 10.52 -11.42
N TYR A 230 -4.23 9.96 -11.62
CA TYR A 230 -5.49 10.67 -11.85
C TYR A 230 -6.36 10.46 -10.61
N ASN A 231 -6.82 11.55 -9.97
CA ASN A 231 -7.64 11.50 -8.77
C ASN A 231 -9.08 11.93 -9.03
N ASN A 232 -10.03 11.23 -8.43
CA ASN A 232 -11.40 11.69 -8.28
C ASN A 232 -11.57 12.29 -6.90
N VAL A 233 -11.64 13.61 -6.85
CA VAL A 233 -11.72 14.37 -5.59
C VAL A 233 -13.04 14.12 -4.80
N ASN A 234 -14.06 13.61 -5.45
CA ASN A 234 -15.38 13.41 -4.83
C ASN A 234 -15.60 12.02 -4.25
N ASP A 235 -14.97 11.00 -4.84
CA ASP A 235 -15.28 9.59 -4.53
C ASP A 235 -14.09 8.80 -3.97
N ASP A 236 -12.95 9.44 -3.72
CA ASP A 236 -11.72 8.79 -3.22
C ASP A 236 -11.24 7.64 -4.13
N VAL A 237 -11.45 7.81 -5.42
CA VAL A 237 -11.02 6.89 -6.46
C VAL A 237 -9.80 7.48 -7.15
N GLU A 238 -8.80 6.66 -7.40
CA GLU A 238 -7.64 7.03 -8.18
C GLU A 238 -7.38 6.01 -9.29
N VAL A 239 -6.94 6.52 -10.45
CA VAL A 239 -6.46 5.69 -11.54
C VAL A 239 -4.99 6.03 -11.78
N ASN A 240 -4.12 5.03 -11.69
CA ASN A 240 -2.69 5.19 -11.83
C ASN A 240 -2.18 4.44 -13.05
N LEU A 241 -1.21 5.03 -13.74
CA LEU A 241 -0.37 4.34 -14.72
C LEU A 241 1.08 4.35 -14.24
N VAL A 242 1.66 3.18 -14.05
CA VAL A 242 3.11 3.01 -13.84
C VAL A 242 3.71 2.51 -15.14
N SER A 243 4.51 3.35 -15.81
CA SER A 243 5.20 3.03 -17.04
C SER A 243 6.66 2.70 -16.73
N ILE A 244 7.08 1.47 -17.06
CA ILE A 244 8.45 0.98 -16.83
C ILE A 244 9.21 1.07 -18.14
N ASP A 245 10.20 1.95 -18.21
CA ASP A 245 10.95 2.24 -19.43
C ASP A 245 11.72 1.03 -19.97
N GLY A 246 11.53 0.73 -21.24
CA GLY A 246 12.17 -0.40 -21.95
C GLY A 246 11.74 -1.80 -21.47
N LYS A 247 10.89 -1.92 -20.45
CA LYS A 247 10.42 -3.21 -19.96
C LYS A 247 9.54 -3.90 -21.02
N GLY A 248 9.79 -5.19 -21.25
CA GLY A 248 8.98 -6.04 -22.13
C GLY A 248 7.77 -6.66 -21.42
N HIS A 249 7.18 -7.70 -22.05
CA HIS A 249 5.94 -8.36 -21.58
C HIS A 249 6.19 -9.34 -20.43
N TRP A 250 6.44 -8.84 -19.23
CA TRP A 250 6.51 -9.65 -17.99
C TRP A 250 6.35 -8.82 -16.72
N HIS A 251 5.96 -9.47 -15.64
CA HIS A 251 5.82 -8.87 -14.32
C HIS A 251 7.18 -8.39 -13.78
N SER A 252 7.28 -7.16 -13.31
CA SER A 252 8.53 -6.63 -12.79
C SER A 252 8.68 -6.94 -11.31
N ASN A 253 9.84 -7.51 -10.94
CA ASN A 253 10.24 -7.74 -9.54
C ASN A 253 11.57 -7.05 -9.25
N ASP A 254 11.86 -5.92 -9.88
CA ASP A 254 13.11 -5.20 -9.71
C ASP A 254 13.16 -4.58 -8.30
N PRO A 255 14.02 -5.05 -7.39
CA PRO A 255 14.13 -4.51 -6.04
C PRO A 255 14.74 -3.10 -6.01
N ASN A 256 15.44 -2.71 -7.08
CA ASN A 256 16.07 -1.39 -7.24
C ASN A 256 15.27 -0.48 -8.20
N GLY A 257 14.08 -0.89 -8.59
CA GLY A 257 13.21 -0.18 -9.51
C GLY A 257 11.76 -0.38 -9.16
N VAL A 258 10.92 -0.56 -10.19
CA VAL A 258 9.51 -0.89 -9.98
C VAL A 258 9.36 -2.37 -9.66
N ASN A 259 9.02 -2.69 -8.43
CA ASN A 259 8.52 -4.01 -8.04
C ASN A 259 6.99 -3.98 -8.11
N SER A 260 6.41 -4.58 -9.17
CA SER A 260 4.98 -4.50 -9.44
C SER A 260 4.12 -5.03 -8.29
N THR A 261 4.53 -6.10 -7.63
CA THR A 261 3.78 -6.68 -6.50
C THR A 261 3.76 -5.74 -5.29
N GLN A 262 4.91 -5.16 -4.94
CA GLN A 262 4.99 -4.19 -3.85
C GLN A 262 4.19 -2.92 -4.14
N GLU A 263 4.26 -2.41 -5.38
CA GLU A 263 3.49 -1.24 -5.82
C GLU A 263 1.98 -1.49 -5.75
N LEU A 264 1.55 -2.65 -6.26
CA LEU A 264 0.15 -3.05 -6.20
C LEU A 264 -0.33 -3.23 -4.76
N TRP A 265 0.46 -3.84 -3.87
CA TRP A 265 0.07 -3.96 -2.48
C TRP A 265 -0.01 -2.61 -1.77
N ASN A 266 0.98 -1.74 -1.96
CA ASN A 266 0.96 -0.38 -1.43
C ASN A 266 -0.25 0.43 -1.94
N PHE A 267 -0.72 0.14 -3.14
CA PHE A 267 -1.93 0.70 -3.69
C PHE A 267 -3.18 0.05 -3.08
N PHE A 268 -3.27 -1.29 -3.05
CA PHE A 268 -4.44 -2.04 -2.59
C PHE A 268 -4.80 -1.72 -1.14
N LYS A 269 -3.82 -1.77 -0.22
CA LYS A 269 -4.07 -1.56 1.21
C LYS A 269 -4.65 -0.19 1.58
N ARG A 270 -4.66 0.76 0.64
CA ARG A 270 -5.29 2.08 0.80
C ARG A 270 -6.78 2.10 0.42
N HIS A 271 -7.29 1.04 -0.21
CA HIS A 271 -8.65 0.99 -0.74
C HIS A 271 -9.48 -0.13 -0.09
N GLN A 272 -10.73 0.17 0.24
CA GLN A 272 -11.71 -0.79 0.75
C GLN A 272 -13.14 -0.37 0.39
N LEU A 273 -14.05 -1.34 0.31
CA LEU A 273 -15.43 -1.08 -0.15
C LEU A 273 -16.24 -0.20 0.81
N ASN A 274 -15.99 -0.30 2.11
CA ASN A 274 -16.68 0.48 3.15
C ASN A 274 -15.95 1.78 3.53
N GLN A 275 -15.07 2.27 2.68
CA GLN A 275 -14.22 3.43 2.90
C GLN A 275 -14.97 4.74 3.13
N HIS A 276 -16.23 4.81 2.71
CA HIS A 276 -17.07 6.01 2.74
C HIS A 276 -17.78 6.29 4.08
N SER A 277 -17.35 5.68 5.19
CA SER A 277 -17.93 5.95 6.53
C SER A 277 -17.67 7.38 7.03
N VAL A 278 -16.62 8.03 6.54
CA VAL A 278 -16.31 9.44 6.80
C VAL A 278 -16.47 10.21 5.50
N PRO A 279 -17.32 11.25 5.43
CA PRO A 279 -17.43 12.10 4.25
C PRO A 279 -16.08 12.61 3.79
N VAL A 280 -15.87 12.62 2.48
CA VAL A 280 -14.58 12.95 1.85
C VAL A 280 -14.07 14.33 2.26
N GLU A 281 -14.98 15.30 2.38
CA GLU A 281 -14.72 16.68 2.83
C GLU A 281 -14.26 16.78 4.29
N ASN A 282 -14.48 15.75 5.09
CA ASN A 282 -14.11 15.71 6.52
C ASN A 282 -12.88 14.85 6.79
N ARG A 283 -12.20 14.34 5.75
CA ARG A 283 -10.99 13.53 5.92
C ARG A 283 -9.77 14.42 6.00
N ASN A 284 -8.92 14.17 6.99
CA ASN A 284 -7.60 14.75 7.02
C ASN A 284 -6.67 13.94 6.09
N TYR A 285 -6.07 14.59 5.10
CA TYR A 285 -5.10 14.00 4.19
C TYR A 285 -3.68 14.40 4.61
N PHE A 286 -2.74 13.48 4.42
CA PHE A 286 -1.33 13.67 4.75
C PHE A 286 -0.46 12.78 3.88
N ILE A 287 0.84 13.09 3.78
CA ILE A 287 1.78 12.17 3.13
C ILE A 287 2.30 11.16 4.16
N ARG A 288 2.30 9.87 3.79
CA ARG A 288 2.85 8.79 4.60
C ARG A 288 4.07 8.20 3.94
N TYR A 289 5.12 8.03 4.74
CA TYR A 289 6.32 7.27 4.40
C TYR A 289 6.34 5.97 5.20
N GLU A 290 6.56 4.83 4.53
CA GLU A 290 6.76 3.53 5.18
C GLU A 290 8.23 3.15 5.10
N SER A 291 8.89 3.04 6.25
CA SER A 291 10.33 2.88 6.36
C SER A 291 10.72 1.61 7.09
N THR A 292 11.80 0.99 6.63
CA THR A 292 12.60 0.04 7.41
C THR A 292 13.83 0.77 7.92
N ALA A 293 14.26 0.49 9.15
CA ALA A 293 15.45 1.11 9.72
C ALA A 293 16.71 0.81 8.87
N GLY A 294 17.47 1.84 8.59
CA GLY A 294 18.80 1.76 8.00
C GLY A 294 19.90 1.92 9.06
N GLU A 295 21.14 2.04 8.62
CA GLU A 295 22.29 2.22 9.51
C GLU A 295 22.58 3.70 9.81
N ASN A 296 22.35 4.57 8.84
CA ASN A 296 22.66 5.99 8.91
C ASN A 296 21.40 6.84 8.86
N LEU A 297 21.48 8.04 9.44
CA LEU A 297 20.35 8.98 9.45
C LEU A 297 19.85 9.35 8.04
N TRP A 298 20.75 9.45 7.07
CA TRP A 298 20.45 9.78 5.67
C TRP A 298 19.94 8.62 4.81
N ASP A 299 19.89 7.39 5.34
CA ASP A 299 19.46 6.23 4.57
C ASP A 299 17.96 6.29 4.19
N ARG A 300 17.16 7.06 4.93
CA ARG A 300 15.75 7.29 4.67
C ARG A 300 15.42 8.77 4.74
N GLN A 301 14.77 9.28 3.70
CA GLN A 301 14.51 10.71 3.58
C GLN A 301 13.11 10.95 3.00
N ALA A 302 12.38 11.91 3.59
CA ALA A 302 11.26 12.59 2.96
C ALA A 302 11.80 13.88 2.33
N ILE A 303 11.64 14.03 1.03
CA ILE A 303 12.21 15.14 0.27
C ILE A 303 11.08 16.00 -0.29
N TYR A 304 11.15 17.31 -0.09
CA TYR A 304 10.22 18.27 -0.67
C TYR A 304 10.99 19.32 -1.50
N ALA A 305 10.65 19.41 -2.79
CA ALA A 305 11.15 20.46 -3.67
C ALA A 305 10.28 21.70 -3.53
N LEU A 306 10.87 22.82 -3.13
CA LEU A 306 10.18 24.10 -3.03
C LEU A 306 9.80 24.61 -4.43
N PRO A 307 8.60 25.20 -4.60
CA PRO A 307 8.19 25.79 -5.87
C PRO A 307 9.13 26.94 -6.32
N GLN A 308 9.73 27.61 -5.36
CA GLN A 308 10.68 28.70 -5.56
C GLN A 308 11.78 28.63 -4.50
N ALA A 309 13.02 28.90 -4.90
CA ALA A 309 14.14 28.94 -3.97
C ALA A 309 13.97 30.06 -2.94
N LEU A 310 14.43 29.82 -1.71
CA LEU A 310 14.44 30.79 -0.63
C LEU A 310 15.48 31.90 -0.92
N GLU A 311 15.18 33.09 -0.47
CA GLU A 311 16.14 34.19 -0.56
C GLU A 311 17.29 33.98 0.45
N LYS A 312 18.50 34.03 -0.06
CA LYS A 312 19.69 33.97 0.80
C LYS A 312 19.66 35.11 1.83
N ASP A 313 20.14 34.82 3.04
CA ASP A 313 20.25 35.71 4.20
C ASP A 313 18.89 36.19 4.74
N ALA A 314 17.76 35.74 4.18
CA ALA A 314 16.43 35.98 4.73
C ALA A 314 16.10 34.96 5.84
N LYS A 315 15.24 35.38 6.78
CA LYS A 315 14.81 34.54 7.90
C LYS A 315 13.46 33.89 7.60
N TYR A 316 13.33 32.65 8.02
CA TYR A 316 12.15 31.83 7.81
C TYR A 316 11.76 31.09 9.08
N SER A 317 10.46 30.81 9.18
CA SER A 317 9.88 29.87 10.12
C SER A 317 9.23 28.72 9.37
N LEU A 318 9.61 27.47 9.67
CA LEU A 318 8.95 26.27 9.17
C LEU A 318 8.28 25.58 10.34
N THR A 319 6.98 25.31 10.24
CA THR A 319 6.27 24.40 11.10
C THR A 319 5.72 23.24 10.29
N MET A 320 5.65 22.05 10.87
CA MET A 320 4.95 20.92 10.29
C MET A 320 4.39 20.02 11.39
N LYS A 321 3.32 19.31 11.10
CA LYS A 321 2.85 18.21 11.93
C LYS A 321 3.46 16.90 11.47
N VAL A 322 3.87 16.07 12.43
CA VAL A 322 4.36 14.72 12.18
C VAL A 322 3.69 13.73 13.11
N ARG A 323 3.54 12.49 12.64
CA ARG A 323 3.08 11.36 13.45
C ARG A 323 3.89 10.13 13.07
N THR A 324 4.27 9.31 14.06
CA THR A 324 5.09 8.12 13.86
C THR A 324 4.43 6.90 14.52
N SER A 325 4.57 5.73 13.90
CA SER A 325 4.00 4.47 14.45
C SER A 325 4.89 3.83 15.54
N ALA A 326 6.15 4.23 15.64
CA ALA A 326 7.09 3.87 16.69
C ALA A 326 7.90 5.11 17.08
N ASN A 327 8.63 5.08 18.19
CA ASN A 327 9.46 6.22 18.58
C ASN A 327 10.56 6.45 17.52
N CYS A 328 10.63 7.67 17.00
CA CYS A 328 11.69 8.14 16.13
C CYS A 328 12.66 9.00 16.95
N GLU A 329 13.82 8.45 17.30
CA GLU A 329 14.76 9.14 18.18
C GLU A 329 15.40 10.36 17.53
N GLU A 330 15.51 10.35 16.18
CA GLU A 330 16.16 11.43 15.44
C GLU A 330 15.44 11.64 14.09
N LEU A 331 14.67 12.72 13.99
CA LEU A 331 14.13 13.29 12.76
C LEU A 331 14.89 14.58 12.46
N GLY A 332 15.86 14.52 11.57
CA GLY A 332 16.67 15.67 11.18
C GLY A 332 16.04 16.47 10.06
N PHE A 333 16.35 17.76 9.98
CA PHE A 333 15.96 18.63 8.89
C PHE A 333 17.19 19.23 8.21
N TRP A 334 17.34 18.94 6.91
CA TRP A 334 18.39 19.49 6.06
C TRP A 334 17.77 20.32 4.95
N SER A 335 18.25 21.54 4.78
CA SER A 335 17.84 22.41 3.68
C SER A 335 18.97 22.53 2.67
N ILE A 336 18.67 22.37 1.39
CA ILE A 336 19.66 22.17 0.33
C ILE A 336 19.41 23.16 -0.82
N TRP A 337 20.50 23.63 -1.44
CA TRP A 337 20.48 24.34 -2.69
C TRP A 337 20.96 23.46 -3.85
N ASN A 338 20.01 22.94 -4.64
CA ASN A 338 20.30 22.06 -5.76
C ASN A 338 20.63 22.80 -7.07
N ALA A 339 20.20 24.08 -7.21
CA ALA A 339 20.42 24.87 -8.42
C ALA A 339 21.89 25.25 -8.62
N SER A 340 22.71 25.19 -7.56
CA SER A 340 24.11 25.54 -7.60
C SER A 340 24.98 24.46 -8.18
N ASP A 341 24.78 23.93 -9.32
CA ASP A 341 25.86 23.13 -9.87
C ASP A 341 25.71 21.64 -10.14
N ASN A 342 24.58 21.06 -10.20
CA ASN A 342 24.49 19.63 -10.55
C ASN A 342 25.44 18.65 -9.81
N LYS A 343 26.29 19.15 -8.94
CA LYS A 343 27.38 18.40 -8.31
C LYS A 343 27.01 17.83 -6.96
N ASN A 344 25.99 18.35 -6.31
CA ASN A 344 25.85 18.17 -4.87
C ASN A 344 24.62 17.46 -4.38
N GLN A 345 23.99 16.66 -5.17
CA GLN A 345 23.00 15.72 -4.62
C GLN A 345 23.62 14.75 -3.58
N TRP A 346 24.94 14.70 -3.42
CA TRP A 346 25.64 13.70 -2.62
C TRP A 346 26.84 14.19 -1.83
N GLY A 347 26.92 15.46 -1.44
CA GLY A 347 27.94 15.80 -0.46
C GLY A 347 28.91 16.91 -0.75
N GLY A 348 28.52 17.94 -1.41
CA GLY A 348 29.20 19.21 -1.20
C GLY A 348 28.66 19.83 0.08
N SER A 349 29.45 19.82 1.14
CA SER A 349 29.05 20.37 2.44
C SER A 349 28.73 21.86 2.44
N ASN A 350 28.94 22.56 1.34
CA ASN A 350 28.78 24.00 1.25
C ASN A 350 27.38 24.47 0.88
N ASP A 351 26.54 23.58 0.33
CA ASP A 351 25.20 23.91 -0.16
C ASP A 351 24.10 23.22 0.66
N VAL A 352 24.44 22.71 1.82
CA VAL A 352 23.51 22.07 2.77
C VAL A 352 23.51 22.83 4.07
N GLN A 353 22.33 23.18 4.56
CA GLN A 353 22.15 23.73 5.88
C GLN A 353 21.52 22.68 6.80
N TYR A 354 22.26 22.26 7.82
CA TYR A 354 21.80 21.31 8.83
C TYR A 354 21.09 22.06 9.95
N LEU A 355 19.84 21.70 10.20
CA LEU A 355 19.02 22.29 11.25
C LEU A 355 18.78 21.28 12.38
N ALA A 356 18.27 21.75 13.52
CA ALA A 356 18.09 20.93 14.69
C ALA A 356 17.19 19.70 14.41
N ALA A 357 17.60 18.54 14.90
CA ALA A 357 16.79 17.33 14.88
C ALA A 357 15.83 17.26 16.05
N TYR A 358 14.74 16.51 15.91
CA TYR A 358 13.75 16.24 16.92
C TYR A 358 13.65 14.75 17.22
N SER A 359 13.37 14.43 18.49
CA SER A 359 12.83 13.13 18.86
C SER A 359 11.32 13.20 18.80
N VAL A 360 10.67 12.20 18.17
CA VAL A 360 9.22 12.11 18.00
C VAL A 360 8.73 10.83 18.66
N GLU A 361 7.92 10.97 19.72
CA GLU A 361 7.25 9.84 20.35
C GLU A 361 6.11 9.32 19.46
N ALA A 362 5.95 8.01 19.44
CA ALA A 362 4.89 7.34 18.68
C ALA A 362 3.48 7.77 19.09
N GLY A 363 2.56 7.72 18.14
CA GLY A 363 1.11 7.88 18.39
C GLY A 363 0.55 9.17 17.84
N ASP A 364 0.32 10.18 18.69
CA ASP A 364 -0.39 11.40 18.32
C ASP A 364 0.44 12.34 17.42
N TRP A 365 -0.24 13.20 16.68
CA TRP A 365 0.38 14.28 15.93
C TRP A 365 1.19 15.22 16.83
N LYS A 366 2.42 15.50 16.43
CA LYS A 366 3.35 16.45 17.06
C LYS A 366 3.64 17.59 16.11
N THR A 367 3.68 18.82 16.61
CA THR A 367 4.11 19.98 15.83
C THR A 367 5.59 20.22 16.05
N LEU A 368 6.35 20.24 14.97
CA LEU A 368 7.76 20.61 14.96
C LEU A 368 7.92 22.02 14.41
N ASN A 369 8.94 22.76 14.87
CA ASN A 369 9.17 24.15 14.49
C ASN A 369 10.67 24.44 14.33
N TRP A 370 11.05 25.05 13.21
CA TRP A 370 12.39 25.53 12.92
C TRP A 370 12.35 27.00 12.55
N ASN A 371 13.16 27.83 13.24
CA ASN A 371 13.43 29.19 12.84
C ASN A 371 14.87 29.25 12.34
N PHE A 372 15.09 29.75 11.13
CA PHE A 372 16.41 29.75 10.53
C PHE A 372 16.60 30.92 9.56
N THR A 373 17.86 31.28 9.35
CA THR A 373 18.27 32.17 8.26
C THR A 373 18.77 31.31 7.12
N ALA A 374 18.26 31.51 5.90
CA ALA A 374 18.69 30.73 4.75
C ALA A 374 20.13 31.09 4.36
N ASN A 375 21.07 30.16 4.48
CA ASN A 375 22.48 30.40 4.14
C ASN A 375 22.74 30.47 2.64
N PHE A 376 21.82 29.90 1.84
CA PHE A 376 21.86 29.82 0.37
C PHE A 376 20.45 30.10 -0.19
N ALA A 377 20.33 30.12 -1.50
CA ALA A 377 19.05 30.11 -2.19
C ALA A 377 18.43 28.68 -2.12
N LEU A 378 18.14 28.21 -0.90
CA LEU A 378 17.68 26.86 -0.63
C LEU A 378 16.39 26.53 -1.37
N ASP A 379 16.35 25.38 -2.07
CA ASP A 379 15.22 24.98 -2.92
C ASP A 379 14.69 23.57 -2.61
N THR A 380 15.33 22.87 -1.67
CA THR A 380 14.96 21.49 -1.31
C THR A 380 15.05 21.27 0.19
N PHE A 381 14.02 20.66 0.76
CA PHE A 381 14.00 20.20 2.14
C PHE A 381 14.14 18.69 2.19
N GLN A 382 15.02 18.19 3.09
CA GLN A 382 15.20 16.78 3.37
C GLN A 382 14.97 16.54 4.87
N PHE A 383 13.89 15.83 5.17
CA PHE A 383 13.64 15.32 6.50
C PHE A 383 14.23 13.91 6.58
N VAL A 384 15.31 13.77 7.38
CA VAL A 384 16.13 12.55 7.44
C VAL A 384 15.78 11.75 8.69
N PHE A 385 15.48 10.46 8.53
CA PHE A 385 15.04 9.56 9.60
C PHE A 385 15.54 8.12 9.40
N GLY A 386 16.74 7.97 8.84
CA GLY A 386 17.24 6.69 8.32
C GLY A 386 17.35 5.57 9.34
N LYS A 387 17.49 5.86 10.62
CA LYS A 387 17.54 4.86 11.70
C LYS A 387 16.13 4.42 12.17
N TYR A 388 15.09 5.05 11.67
CA TYR A 388 13.71 4.80 12.05
C TYR A 388 13.06 3.73 11.18
N GLY A 389 12.39 2.76 11.81
CA GLY A 389 11.53 1.77 11.16
C GLY A 389 10.08 1.94 11.61
N GLY A 390 9.18 2.07 10.64
CA GLY A 390 7.75 2.31 10.87
C GLY A 390 7.17 3.30 9.87
N THR A 391 5.98 3.85 10.18
CA THR A 391 5.37 4.90 9.35
C THR A 391 5.68 6.28 9.90
N LEU A 392 6.06 7.20 8.99
CA LEU A 392 6.16 8.65 9.26
C LEU A 392 5.10 9.35 8.43
N ASP A 393 4.15 9.98 9.10
CA ASP A 393 3.14 10.85 8.49
C ASP A 393 3.58 12.30 8.63
N ILE A 394 3.40 13.11 7.58
CA ILE A 394 3.71 14.54 7.56
C ILE A 394 2.49 15.30 7.03
N ASP A 395 2.15 16.40 7.70
CA ASP A 395 0.97 17.22 7.42
C ASP A 395 1.20 18.68 7.85
N ASP A 396 0.30 19.59 7.41
CA ASP A 396 0.23 20.99 7.84
C ASP A 396 1.60 21.72 7.80
N LEU A 397 2.29 21.67 6.64
CA LEU A 397 3.53 22.41 6.50
C LEU A 397 3.28 23.91 6.28
N VAL A 398 3.87 24.73 7.12
CA VAL A 398 3.80 26.19 7.01
C VAL A 398 5.21 26.76 6.98
N LEU A 399 5.63 27.28 5.83
CA LEU A 399 6.89 27.98 5.64
C LEU A 399 6.62 29.45 5.38
N VAL A 400 7.05 30.32 6.29
CA VAL A 400 6.79 31.75 6.21
C VAL A 400 8.12 32.51 6.31
N LYS A 401 8.30 33.50 5.43
CA LYS A 401 9.41 34.45 5.53
C LYS A 401 9.10 35.49 6.60
N GLU A 402 10.08 35.88 7.42
CA GLU A 402 9.93 36.92 8.43
C GLU A 402 9.35 38.21 7.84
N GLY A 403 8.31 38.73 8.48
CA GLY A 403 7.61 39.92 8.03
C GLY A 403 6.52 39.71 6.98
N THR A 404 6.25 38.45 6.60
CA THR A 404 5.13 38.07 5.71
C THR A 404 4.17 37.12 6.42
N SER A 405 3.01 36.85 5.80
CA SER A 405 2.04 35.85 6.27
C SER A 405 1.74 34.79 5.21
N GLU A 406 2.43 34.83 4.07
CA GLU A 406 2.23 33.88 2.98
C GLU A 406 2.93 32.55 3.29
N ASN A 407 2.20 31.44 3.16
CA ASN A 407 2.78 30.12 3.22
C ASN A 407 3.41 29.79 1.86
N LEU A 408 4.72 29.56 1.85
CA LEU A 408 5.48 29.23 0.64
C LEU A 408 5.37 27.76 0.23
N ILE A 409 4.71 26.93 1.04
CA ILE A 409 4.42 25.52 0.74
C ILE A 409 3.08 25.41 0.04
N ALA A 410 3.07 24.91 -1.18
CA ALA A 410 1.83 24.63 -1.91
C ALA A 410 1.17 23.34 -1.37
N ASN A 411 -0.17 23.32 -1.28
CA ASN A 411 -0.94 22.17 -0.81
C ASN A 411 -0.42 21.61 0.54
N ALA A 412 -0.19 22.48 1.48
CA ALA A 412 0.48 22.23 2.75
C ALA A 412 -0.27 21.25 3.67
N ASP A 413 -1.60 21.22 3.56
CA ASP A 413 -2.56 20.37 4.28
C ASP A 413 -3.07 19.19 3.44
N PHE A 414 -2.48 18.96 2.28
CA PHE A 414 -2.85 17.93 1.31
C PHE A 414 -4.34 17.92 0.90
N SER A 415 -5.08 18.99 1.14
CA SER A 415 -6.51 19.11 0.77
C SER A 415 -6.75 19.00 -0.74
N ALA A 416 -5.78 19.41 -1.57
CA ALA A 416 -5.81 19.20 -3.02
C ALA A 416 -5.53 17.75 -3.45
N ARG A 417 -5.29 16.82 -2.50
CA ARG A 417 -5.14 15.37 -2.69
C ARG A 417 -4.07 14.95 -3.67
N HIS A 418 -2.96 15.65 -3.70
CA HIS A 418 -1.76 15.25 -4.42
C HIS A 418 -0.53 15.43 -3.54
N ILE A 419 0.55 14.74 -3.92
CA ILE A 419 1.85 14.81 -3.26
C ILE A 419 2.92 15.43 -4.18
N GLN A 420 2.52 16.37 -5.03
CA GLN A 420 3.43 17.08 -5.92
C GLN A 420 4.52 17.80 -5.11
N GLY A 421 5.76 17.73 -5.59
CA GLY A 421 6.93 18.25 -4.90
C GLY A 421 7.56 17.29 -3.90
N TRP A 422 6.84 16.25 -3.47
CA TRP A 422 7.36 15.23 -2.55
C TRP A 422 8.05 14.09 -3.27
N SER A 423 9.12 13.59 -2.68
CA SER A 423 9.91 12.46 -3.17
C SER A 423 10.68 11.78 -2.04
N THR A 424 11.56 10.84 -2.37
CA THR A 424 12.47 10.17 -1.44
C THR A 424 13.84 9.98 -2.08
N ASN A 425 14.85 9.59 -1.29
CA ASN A 425 16.18 9.26 -1.79
C ASN A 425 16.23 7.87 -2.44
N TRP A 426 17.35 7.56 -3.07
CA TRP A 426 17.68 6.22 -3.56
C TRP A 426 17.56 5.18 -2.44
N ASN A 427 16.86 4.06 -2.68
CA ASN A 427 16.52 3.06 -1.65
C ASN A 427 15.77 3.64 -0.45
N GLY A 428 15.12 4.79 -0.63
CA GLY A 428 14.31 5.44 0.38
C GLY A 428 13.02 4.68 0.69
N PRO A 429 12.22 5.19 1.64
CA PRO A 429 10.94 4.60 2.01
C PRO A 429 9.93 4.68 0.87
N SER A 430 8.98 3.76 0.84
CA SER A 430 7.77 3.97 0.02
C SER A 430 6.95 5.12 0.59
N TYR A 431 6.26 5.88 -0.27
CA TYR A 431 5.43 7.00 0.17
C TYR A 431 4.18 7.16 -0.69
N TYR A 432 3.13 7.68 -0.08
CA TYR A 432 1.84 7.89 -0.74
C TYR A 432 0.97 8.87 0.04
N LEU A 433 -0.07 9.39 -0.61
CA LEU A 433 -1.12 10.16 0.05
C LEU A 433 -1.98 9.20 0.89
N ALA A 434 -2.13 9.47 2.17
CA ALA A 434 -2.98 8.75 3.10
C ALA A 434 -4.06 9.67 3.69
N ASN A 435 -5.02 9.09 4.40
CA ASN A 435 -6.01 9.86 5.16
C ASN A 435 -6.45 9.10 6.42
N ASP A 436 -7.06 9.80 7.38
CA ASP A 436 -7.47 9.23 8.66
C ASP A 436 -8.55 8.14 8.53
N ALA A 437 -9.32 8.10 7.44
CA ALA A 437 -10.30 7.03 7.22
C ALA A 437 -9.63 5.66 7.03
N TYR A 438 -8.43 5.61 6.44
CA TYR A 438 -7.66 4.37 6.29
C TYR A 438 -7.12 3.86 7.64
N ILE A 439 -6.74 4.77 8.54
CA ILE A 439 -6.22 4.42 9.86
C ILE A 439 -7.34 3.86 10.74
N ALA A 440 -8.52 4.47 10.70
CA ALA A 440 -9.70 4.02 11.46
C ALA A 440 -10.19 2.63 11.05
N SER A 441 -9.86 2.16 9.87
CA SER A 441 -10.29 0.85 9.34
C SER A 441 -9.42 -0.34 9.77
N GLY A 442 -8.41 -0.15 10.61
CA GLY A 442 -7.70 -1.25 11.27
C GLY A 442 -6.64 -1.96 10.43
N ILE A 443 -6.07 -1.30 9.41
CA ILE A 443 -4.87 -1.79 8.71
C ILE A 443 -3.58 -1.58 9.55
N GLU A 444 -3.69 -1.04 10.75
CA GLU A 444 -2.57 -1.11 11.69
C GLU A 444 -2.40 -2.57 12.13
N LYS A 445 -1.24 -3.17 11.82
CA LYS A 445 -0.76 -4.32 12.59
C LYS A 445 -1.00 -3.98 14.05
N PRO A 446 -1.62 -4.86 14.86
CA PRO A 446 -1.64 -4.62 16.28
C PRO A 446 -0.16 -4.51 16.68
N THR A 447 0.32 -3.30 16.85
CA THR A 447 1.50 -3.09 17.68
C THR A 447 1.14 -3.84 18.94
N VAL A 448 1.95 -4.84 19.30
CA VAL A 448 1.91 -5.42 20.63
C VAL A 448 2.22 -4.22 21.54
N ALA A 449 1.18 -3.44 21.80
CA ALA A 449 1.21 -2.47 22.85
C ALA A 449 1.64 -3.33 24.04
N SER A 450 2.80 -3.04 24.56
CA SER A 450 3.18 -3.55 25.87
C SER A 450 2.00 -3.17 26.76
N VAL A 451 1.11 -4.15 26.97
CA VAL A 451 0.01 -4.00 27.91
C VAL A 451 0.71 -3.70 29.22
N LYS A 452 0.80 -2.42 29.57
CA LYS A 452 0.96 -2.03 30.97
C LYS A 452 -0.19 -2.75 31.62
N LYS A 453 0.10 -3.91 32.22
CA LYS A 453 -0.82 -4.68 33.04
C LYS A 453 -1.29 -3.69 34.11
N SER A 454 -2.41 -3.03 33.87
CA SER A 454 -3.22 -2.58 34.98
C SER A 454 -3.53 -3.88 35.71
N ALA A 455 -3.08 -4.00 36.94
CA ALA A 455 -3.34 -5.17 37.74
C ALA A 455 -4.86 -5.23 37.96
N ASP A 456 -5.57 -5.85 37.04
CA ASP A 456 -6.99 -6.14 37.22
C ASP A 456 -7.06 -7.09 38.44
N LYS A 457 -7.50 -6.55 39.55
CA LYS A 457 -7.66 -7.30 40.82
C LYS A 457 -8.86 -8.25 40.78
N ALA A 458 -9.46 -8.48 39.63
CA ALA A 458 -10.57 -9.42 39.48
C ALA A 458 -10.08 -10.86 39.46
N TYR A 459 -10.94 -11.76 39.93
CA TYR A 459 -10.73 -13.20 39.83
C TYR A 459 -11.39 -13.74 38.58
N TYR A 460 -10.75 -14.69 37.91
CA TYR A 460 -11.31 -15.38 36.74
C TYR A 460 -11.22 -16.88 36.90
N THR A 461 -12.20 -17.62 36.42
CA THR A 461 -12.10 -19.09 36.30
C THR A 461 -11.01 -19.45 35.29
N LEU A 462 -10.61 -20.71 35.22
CA LEU A 462 -9.66 -21.19 34.22
C LEU A 462 -10.18 -21.06 32.78
N GLN A 463 -11.50 -20.86 32.60
CA GLN A 463 -12.16 -20.63 31.33
C GLN A 463 -12.31 -19.13 31.01
N GLY A 464 -11.74 -18.25 31.84
CA GLY A 464 -11.75 -16.79 31.61
C GLY A 464 -13.01 -16.05 32.07
N VAL A 465 -13.94 -16.71 32.79
CA VAL A 465 -15.15 -16.09 33.33
C VAL A 465 -14.80 -15.28 34.59
N LYS A 466 -15.19 -14.00 34.61
CA LYS A 466 -14.97 -13.11 35.77
C LYS A 466 -15.81 -13.56 36.97
N VAL A 467 -15.17 -13.66 38.14
CA VAL A 467 -15.78 -14.07 39.41
C VAL A 467 -15.71 -12.94 40.41
N LEU A 468 -16.87 -12.43 40.83
CA LEU A 468 -16.94 -11.31 41.77
C LEU A 468 -16.66 -11.72 43.24
N ARG A 469 -17.02 -12.94 43.60
CA ARG A 469 -16.79 -13.54 44.94
C ARG A 469 -16.28 -14.98 44.74
N PRO A 470 -14.96 -15.18 44.70
CA PRO A 470 -14.43 -16.51 44.53
C PRO A 470 -14.65 -17.39 45.77
N THR A 471 -15.09 -18.60 45.53
CA THR A 471 -15.22 -19.66 46.59
C THR A 471 -14.02 -20.57 46.50
N LYS A 472 -13.99 -21.66 47.32
CA LYS A 472 -12.92 -22.65 47.26
C LYS A 472 -12.72 -23.15 45.81
N GLY A 473 -11.51 -23.02 45.28
CA GLY A 473 -11.21 -23.39 43.87
C GLY A 473 -9.90 -22.81 43.35
N ILE A 474 -9.69 -23.01 42.04
CA ILE A 474 -8.52 -22.49 41.32
C ILE A 474 -8.97 -21.34 40.40
N TYR A 475 -8.30 -20.20 40.52
CA TYR A 475 -8.63 -18.99 39.77
C TYR A 475 -7.37 -18.34 39.18
N ILE A 476 -7.58 -17.42 38.22
CA ILE A 476 -6.56 -16.50 37.74
C ILE A 476 -6.82 -15.14 38.37
N HIS A 477 -5.82 -14.58 39.05
CA HIS A 477 -5.86 -13.26 39.67
C HIS A 477 -4.56 -12.52 39.43
N GLY A 478 -4.62 -11.31 38.89
CA GLY A 478 -3.43 -10.53 38.51
C GLY A 478 -2.53 -11.27 37.52
N GLY A 479 -3.11 -12.10 36.62
CA GLY A 479 -2.37 -12.91 35.65
C GLY A 479 -1.67 -14.13 36.23
N LYS A 480 -1.90 -14.49 37.50
CA LYS A 480 -1.31 -15.68 38.17
C LYS A 480 -2.41 -16.65 38.56
N LYS A 481 -2.10 -17.93 38.45
CA LYS A 481 -2.96 -19.02 38.97
C LYS A 481 -2.86 -19.06 40.50
N ILE A 482 -4.00 -18.94 41.17
CA ILE A 482 -4.10 -19.01 42.63
C ILE A 482 -5.09 -20.08 43.06
N VAL A 483 -4.92 -20.61 44.28
CA VAL A 483 -5.80 -21.58 44.90
C VAL A 483 -6.42 -20.90 46.12
N ILE A 484 -7.75 -20.86 46.13
CA ILE A 484 -8.52 -20.40 47.34
C ILE A 484 -8.93 -21.70 48.06
N LYS A 485 -8.49 -21.84 49.29
CA LYS A 485 -8.72 -23.01 50.15
C LYS A 485 -10.06 -22.92 50.86
#